data_7df955e7080a5e53810eb76951e45996
#
_entry.id   7df955e7080a5e53810eb76951e45996
#
_cell.length_a   1.000
_cell.length_b   1.000
_cell.length_c   1.000
_cell.angle_alpha   90.00
_cell.angle_beta   90.00
_cell.angle_gamma   90.00
#
_symmetry.space_group_name_H-M   'P 1'
#
loop_
_entity.id
_entity.type
_entity.pdbx_description
1 polymer ?
#
loop_
_entity_poly.entity_id
_entity_poly.type
_entity_poly.pdbx_seq_one_letter_code
_entity_poly.pdbx_strand_id
1 'polypeptide(L)'
;DGYEYTMECECMEKRRGKWRLQKSGLQDMAERYRFETYEAKTSWQKSILTAAECFCEEREGWFYIGGQAGAGKTHICTAIANRLLLQGKGVRYMIWTEEATKLKALKTDDENYAREIDKWKTAEVLYIDDFLKTRNGALPTDGDINLAFEIINARYNNRALRTIFSGERGLNEIMELDEAMGSRIYQRCGKYKLKIGW
;
A
#
# COMPACT_ATOMS: atom_id res chain seq x y z
N ASP A 1 -10.54 45.34 -9.15
CA ASP A 1 -10.80 43.92 -9.32
C ASP A 1 -10.41 43.22 -8.04
N GLY A 2 -11.41 42.98 -7.16
CA GLY A 2 -11.21 42.31 -5.88
C GLY A 2 -11.21 40.80 -6.07
N TYR A 3 -10.10 40.15 -5.84
CA TYR A 3 -10.02 38.69 -5.69
C TYR A 3 -10.44 38.35 -4.26
N GLU A 4 -11.63 37.75 -4.09
CA GLU A 4 -12.03 37.12 -2.84
C GLU A 4 -11.20 35.85 -2.61
N TYR A 5 -10.22 35.92 -1.72
CA TYR A 5 -9.53 34.72 -1.21
C TYR A 5 -10.42 34.08 -0.16
N THR A 6 -11.11 33.01 -0.51
CA THR A 6 -11.76 32.12 0.48
C THR A 6 -10.68 31.31 1.18
N MET A 7 -10.29 31.75 2.38
CA MET A 7 -9.49 30.89 3.28
C MET A 7 -10.38 29.74 3.74
N GLU A 8 -10.02 28.50 3.35
CA GLU A 8 -10.70 27.32 3.86
C GLU A 8 -10.54 27.25 5.39
N CYS A 9 -11.66 27.11 6.09
CA CYS A 9 -11.66 27.01 7.55
C CYS A 9 -10.93 25.74 7.99
N GLU A 10 -10.06 25.83 8.99
CA GLU A 10 -9.36 24.69 9.62
C GLU A 10 -10.31 23.54 10.02
N CYS A 11 -11.56 23.88 10.35
CA CYS A 11 -12.61 22.90 10.65
C CYS A 11 -13.02 22.05 9.42
N MET A 12 -12.95 22.61 8.20
CA MET A 12 -13.25 21.89 6.96
C MET A 12 -12.13 20.89 6.64
N GLU A 13 -10.90 21.28 6.84
CA GLU A 13 -9.74 20.40 6.61
C GLU A 13 -9.69 19.24 7.61
N LYS A 14 -10.00 19.48 8.88
CA LYS A 14 -10.18 18.44 9.91
C LYS A 14 -11.31 17.45 9.55
N ARG A 15 -12.44 17.95 9.02
CA ARG A 15 -13.55 17.09 8.55
C ARG A 15 -13.15 16.25 7.34
N ARG A 16 -12.44 16.83 6.36
CA ARG A 16 -11.90 16.11 5.20
C ARG A 16 -10.88 15.05 5.62
N GLY A 17 -10.00 15.36 6.58
CA GLY A 17 -9.04 14.43 7.15
C GLY A 17 -9.72 13.23 7.81
N LYS A 18 -10.72 13.47 8.65
CA LYS A 18 -11.52 12.42 9.30
C LYS A 18 -12.24 11.53 8.28
N TRP A 19 -12.85 12.14 7.26
CA TRP A 19 -13.53 11.41 6.19
C TRP A 19 -12.55 10.56 5.35
N ARG A 20 -11.36 11.10 4.99
CA ARG A 20 -10.31 10.34 4.30
C ARG A 20 -9.87 9.13 5.11
N LEU A 21 -9.66 9.31 6.41
CA LEU A 21 -9.28 8.23 7.32
C LEU A 21 -10.38 7.15 7.37
N GLN A 22 -11.64 7.53 7.50
CA GLN A 22 -12.77 6.59 7.45
C GLN A 22 -12.81 5.77 6.15
N LYS A 23 -12.60 6.42 5.02
CA LYS A 23 -12.60 5.76 3.70
C LYS A 23 -11.36 4.92 3.42
N SER A 24 -10.27 5.15 4.12
CA SER A 24 -9.01 4.42 3.89
C SER A 24 -9.03 2.98 4.41
N GLY A 25 -9.86 2.68 5.42
CA GLY A 25 -9.83 1.40 6.14
C GLY A 25 -8.73 1.30 7.23
N LEU A 26 -8.01 2.40 7.49
CA LEU A 26 -6.89 2.42 8.47
C LEU A 26 -7.28 2.92 9.86
N GLN A 27 -8.58 3.17 10.14
CA GLN A 27 -9.03 3.84 11.37
C GLN A 27 -8.42 3.28 12.66
N ASP A 28 -8.48 1.96 12.81
CA ASP A 28 -8.07 1.28 14.05
C ASP A 28 -6.54 1.25 14.23
N MET A 29 -5.79 1.46 13.15
CA MET A 29 -4.33 1.39 13.14
C MET A 29 -3.66 2.77 13.07
N ALA A 30 -4.39 3.79 12.60
CA ALA A 30 -3.83 5.10 12.32
C ALA A 30 -3.23 5.81 13.54
N GLU A 31 -3.82 5.63 14.73
CA GLU A 31 -3.30 6.19 15.97
C GLU A 31 -2.12 5.39 16.52
N ARG A 32 -2.16 4.07 16.34
CA ARG A 32 -1.18 3.14 16.90
C ARG A 32 0.11 3.08 16.09
N TYR A 33 0.02 3.09 14.75
CA TYR A 33 1.15 2.91 13.84
C TYR A 33 1.50 4.21 13.13
N ARG A 34 2.36 5.01 13.77
CA ARG A 34 2.91 6.27 13.27
C ARG A 34 4.43 6.19 13.26
N PHE A 35 5.09 7.10 12.55
CA PHE A 35 6.55 7.18 12.56
C PHE A 35 7.08 7.46 13.97
N GLU A 36 6.38 8.30 14.73
CA GLU A 36 6.74 8.69 16.10
C GLU A 36 6.64 7.52 17.08
N THR A 37 5.82 6.50 16.80
CA THR A 37 5.67 5.30 17.62
C THR A 37 6.52 4.12 17.14
N TYR A 38 7.27 4.29 16.04
CA TYR A 38 8.15 3.24 15.53
C TYR A 38 9.48 3.21 16.26
N GLU A 39 9.72 2.16 17.03
CA GLU A 39 10.96 2.00 17.77
C GLU A 39 12.09 1.45 16.89
N ALA A 40 12.90 2.33 16.33
CA ALA A 40 14.08 1.98 15.55
C ALA A 40 15.30 1.75 16.44
N LYS A 41 15.45 0.54 16.97
CA LYS A 41 16.55 0.17 17.91
C LYS A 41 17.85 -0.19 17.17
N THR A 42 17.74 -0.81 16.00
CA THR A 42 18.88 -1.30 15.21
C THR A 42 19.18 -0.38 14.03
N SER A 43 20.39 -0.51 13.46
CA SER A 43 20.79 0.27 12.28
C SER A 43 19.87 0.03 11.08
N TRP A 44 19.48 -1.22 10.83
CA TRP A 44 18.58 -1.53 9.72
C TRP A 44 17.17 -0.96 9.93
N GLN A 45 16.64 -0.95 11.17
CA GLN A 45 15.36 -0.31 11.47
C GLN A 45 15.41 1.20 11.22
N LYS A 46 16.51 1.87 11.59
CA LYS A 46 16.73 3.28 11.29
C LYS A 46 16.78 3.55 9.79
N SER A 47 17.46 2.69 9.03
CA SER A 47 17.52 2.81 7.57
C SER A 47 16.14 2.65 6.91
N ILE A 48 15.30 1.72 7.40
CA ILE A 48 13.94 1.52 6.94
C ILE A 48 13.08 2.75 7.27
N LEU A 49 13.18 3.27 8.49
CA LEU A 49 12.47 4.47 8.92
C LEU A 49 12.81 5.65 8.00
N THR A 50 14.10 5.92 7.81
CA THR A 50 14.57 6.99 6.91
C THR A 50 14.05 6.80 5.48
N ALA A 51 14.12 5.58 4.94
CA ALA A 51 13.61 5.30 3.60
C ALA A 51 12.10 5.54 3.50
N ALA A 52 11.33 5.17 4.53
CA ALA A 52 9.89 5.36 4.58
C ALA A 52 9.51 6.86 4.66
N GLU A 53 10.23 7.63 5.48
CA GLU A 53 10.04 9.08 5.56
C GLU A 53 10.38 9.76 4.23
N CYS A 54 11.53 9.43 3.62
CA CYS A 54 11.91 9.93 2.30
C CYS A 54 10.87 9.58 1.23
N PHE A 55 10.31 8.36 1.26
CA PHE A 55 9.25 7.97 0.32
C PHE A 55 8.03 8.87 0.44
N CYS A 56 7.66 9.33 1.62
CA CYS A 56 6.51 10.23 1.80
C CYS A 56 6.67 11.56 1.06
N GLU A 57 7.90 12.03 0.87
CA GLU A 57 8.23 13.29 0.17
C GLU A 57 8.27 13.13 -1.35
N GLU A 58 8.33 11.89 -1.86
CA GLU A 58 8.29 11.64 -3.30
C GLU A 58 6.88 11.90 -3.85
N ARG A 59 6.81 12.35 -5.10
CA ARG A 59 5.53 12.61 -5.78
C ARG A 59 4.93 11.36 -6.42
N GLU A 60 5.75 10.40 -6.80
CA GLU A 60 5.40 9.17 -7.49
C GLU A 60 6.21 7.98 -6.97
N GLY A 61 5.96 6.81 -7.51
CA GLY A 61 6.70 5.59 -7.17
C GLY A 61 5.97 4.69 -6.18
N TRP A 62 6.56 3.52 -5.96
CA TRP A 62 6.02 2.50 -5.07
C TRP A 62 7.00 2.17 -3.96
N PHE A 63 6.48 1.61 -2.88
CA PHE A 63 7.27 1.18 -1.72
C PHE A 63 7.01 -0.31 -1.47
N TYR A 64 8.06 -1.10 -1.37
CA TYR A 64 7.96 -2.52 -1.07
C TYR A 64 8.84 -2.89 0.12
N ILE A 65 8.25 -3.57 1.10
CA ILE A 65 8.98 -4.14 2.21
C ILE A 65 8.58 -5.61 2.41
N GLY A 66 9.53 -6.51 2.19
CA GLY A 66 9.36 -7.95 2.36
C GLY A 66 10.22 -8.51 3.47
N GLY A 67 9.86 -9.68 4.00
CA GLY A 67 10.66 -10.42 4.95
C GLY A 67 9.92 -10.92 6.18
N GLN A 68 10.68 -11.28 7.20
CA GLN A 68 10.22 -12.02 8.38
C GLN A 68 8.97 -11.42 9.06
N ALA A 69 8.07 -12.31 9.51
CA ALA A 69 6.92 -11.91 10.33
C ALA A 69 7.36 -11.25 11.64
N GLY A 70 6.56 -10.30 12.14
CA GLY A 70 6.87 -9.57 13.38
C GLY A 70 7.95 -8.49 13.27
N ALA A 71 8.57 -8.28 12.11
CA ALA A 71 9.65 -7.32 11.90
C ALA A 71 9.21 -5.85 11.77
N GLY A 72 7.93 -5.53 12.03
CA GLY A 72 7.41 -4.16 12.01
C GLY A 72 7.01 -3.62 10.61
N LYS A 73 6.87 -4.49 9.60
CA LYS A 73 6.49 -4.09 8.23
C LYS A 73 5.15 -3.35 8.19
N THR A 74 4.11 -3.93 8.79
CA THR A 74 2.77 -3.32 8.86
C THR A 74 2.83 -1.98 9.57
N HIS A 75 3.63 -1.83 10.63
CA HIS A 75 3.80 -0.57 11.33
C HIS A 75 4.34 0.52 10.38
N ILE A 76 5.46 0.23 9.70
CA ILE A 76 6.10 1.23 8.83
C ILE A 76 5.24 1.59 7.63
N CYS A 77 4.58 0.60 7.00
CA CYS A 77 3.69 0.85 5.86
C CYS A 77 2.44 1.62 6.27
N THR A 78 1.87 1.33 7.44
CA THR A 78 0.76 2.12 8.00
C THR A 78 1.20 3.54 8.34
N ALA A 79 2.41 3.74 8.86
CA ALA A 79 2.95 5.08 9.12
C ALA A 79 3.11 5.90 7.83
N ILE A 80 3.59 5.28 6.74
CA ILE A 80 3.62 5.91 5.41
C ILE A 80 2.21 6.30 4.96
N ALA A 81 1.26 5.36 5.01
CA ALA A 81 -0.13 5.58 4.61
C ALA A 81 -0.76 6.73 5.41
N ASN A 82 -0.55 6.77 6.71
CA ASN A 82 -0.98 7.87 7.59
C ASN A 82 -0.37 9.22 7.21
N ARG A 83 0.92 9.28 6.97
CA ARG A 83 1.59 10.52 6.56
C ARG A 83 0.99 11.04 5.26
N LEU A 84 0.74 10.15 4.29
CA LEU A 84 0.12 10.53 3.01
C LEU A 84 -1.34 10.98 3.17
N LEU A 85 -2.11 10.36 4.08
CA LEU A 85 -3.46 10.84 4.45
C LEU A 85 -3.41 12.26 5.02
N LEU A 86 -2.46 12.56 5.91
CA LEU A 86 -2.28 13.90 6.49
C LEU A 86 -1.85 14.92 5.43
N GLN A 87 -1.11 14.50 4.41
CA GLN A 87 -0.78 15.32 3.23
C GLN A 87 -1.97 15.50 2.26
N GLY A 88 -3.16 15.00 2.59
CA GLY A 88 -4.37 15.16 1.79
C GLY A 88 -4.59 14.10 0.72
N LYS A 89 -3.75 13.05 0.65
CA LYS A 89 -3.88 11.99 -0.34
C LYS A 89 -5.04 11.03 -0.04
N GLY A 90 -5.67 10.53 -1.10
CA GLY A 90 -6.70 9.50 -1.00
C GLY A 90 -6.06 8.11 -0.85
N VAL A 91 -6.00 7.58 0.37
CA VAL A 91 -5.43 6.26 0.65
C VAL A 91 -6.53 5.20 0.73
N ARG A 92 -6.27 4.01 0.19
CA ARG A 92 -7.03 2.77 0.44
C ARG A 92 -6.12 1.70 1.01
N TYR A 93 -6.59 1.05 2.07
CA TYR A 93 -5.94 -0.07 2.71
C TYR A 93 -6.59 -1.38 2.28
N MET A 94 -5.77 -2.33 1.86
CA MET A 94 -6.16 -3.65 1.38
C MET A 94 -5.45 -4.72 2.20
N ILE A 95 -6.18 -5.47 3.00
CA ILE A 95 -5.68 -6.72 3.58
C ILE A 95 -5.79 -7.79 2.48
N TRP A 96 -4.65 -8.19 1.93
CA TRP A 96 -4.64 -9.10 0.76
C TRP A 96 -5.45 -10.36 0.98
N THR A 97 -5.23 -11.04 2.10
CA THR A 97 -5.88 -12.33 2.39
C THR A 97 -7.41 -12.26 2.45
N GLU A 98 -7.96 -11.12 2.85
CA GLU A 98 -9.41 -10.91 2.92
C GLU A 98 -9.99 -10.47 1.59
N GLU A 99 -9.40 -9.42 1.00
CA GLU A 99 -9.95 -8.80 -0.20
C GLU A 99 -9.75 -9.66 -1.44
N ALA A 100 -8.61 -10.38 -1.55
CA ALA A 100 -8.41 -11.34 -2.63
C ALA A 100 -9.45 -12.48 -2.60
N THR A 101 -9.83 -12.93 -1.41
CA THR A 101 -10.87 -13.94 -1.26
C THR A 101 -12.24 -13.43 -1.72
N LYS A 102 -12.60 -12.20 -1.33
CA LYS A 102 -13.85 -11.54 -1.76
C LYS A 102 -13.89 -11.33 -3.27
N LEU A 103 -12.82 -10.81 -3.85
CA LEU A 103 -12.72 -10.54 -5.29
C LEU A 103 -12.79 -11.84 -6.10
N LYS A 104 -12.11 -12.91 -5.64
CA LYS A 104 -12.19 -14.21 -6.31
C LYS A 104 -13.60 -14.82 -6.27
N ALA A 105 -14.34 -14.62 -5.20
CA ALA A 105 -15.73 -15.06 -5.10
C ALA A 105 -16.68 -14.31 -6.05
N LEU A 106 -16.32 -13.07 -6.44
CA LEU A 106 -17.12 -12.26 -7.37
C LEU A 106 -16.82 -12.55 -8.85
N LYS A 107 -15.85 -13.41 -9.18
CA LYS A 107 -15.44 -13.66 -10.58
C LYS A 107 -16.54 -14.20 -11.51
N THR A 108 -17.63 -14.71 -10.96
CA THR A 108 -18.80 -15.15 -11.71
C THR A 108 -19.85 -14.05 -11.92
N ASP A 109 -19.65 -12.90 -11.34
CA ASP A 109 -20.51 -11.71 -11.41
C ASP A 109 -19.68 -10.54 -11.95
N ASP A 110 -19.61 -10.44 -13.28
CA ASP A 110 -18.73 -9.51 -13.98
C ASP A 110 -18.95 -8.04 -13.55
N GLU A 111 -20.20 -7.62 -13.35
CA GLU A 111 -20.52 -6.24 -12.99
C GLU A 111 -20.02 -5.89 -11.58
N ASN A 112 -20.32 -6.74 -10.62
CA ASN A 112 -19.88 -6.56 -9.24
C ASN A 112 -18.36 -6.70 -9.13
N TYR A 113 -17.76 -7.66 -9.83
CA TYR A 113 -16.31 -7.81 -9.87
C TYR A 113 -15.63 -6.56 -10.41
N ALA A 114 -16.07 -6.05 -11.58
CA ALA A 114 -15.50 -4.86 -12.20
C ALA A 114 -15.57 -3.64 -11.27
N ARG A 115 -16.71 -3.43 -10.59
CA ARG A 115 -16.89 -2.32 -9.66
C ARG A 115 -15.98 -2.44 -8.42
N GLU A 116 -15.85 -3.65 -7.87
CA GLU A 116 -15.03 -3.87 -6.66
C GLU A 116 -13.54 -3.79 -6.95
N ILE A 117 -13.06 -4.40 -8.04
CA ILE A 117 -11.64 -4.38 -8.38
C ILE A 117 -11.18 -2.99 -8.80
N ASP A 118 -12.04 -2.18 -9.43
CA ASP A 118 -11.72 -0.82 -9.87
C ASP A 118 -11.31 0.08 -8.69
N LYS A 119 -11.87 -0.14 -7.50
CA LYS A 119 -11.49 0.58 -6.28
C LYS A 119 -10.00 0.44 -5.94
N TRP A 120 -9.42 -0.73 -6.25
CA TRP A 120 -8.01 -1.03 -6.00
C TRP A 120 -7.13 -0.58 -7.14
N LYS A 121 -7.61 -0.69 -8.38
CA LYS A 121 -6.90 -0.26 -9.57
C LYS A 121 -6.70 1.26 -9.63
N THR A 122 -7.69 2.04 -9.17
CA THR A 122 -7.75 3.51 -9.35
C THR A 122 -7.40 4.31 -8.10
N ALA A 123 -7.23 3.68 -6.93
CA ALA A 123 -6.86 4.37 -5.69
C ALA A 123 -5.60 5.24 -5.88
N GLU A 124 -5.63 6.51 -5.49
CA GLU A 124 -4.47 7.42 -5.57
C GLU A 124 -3.25 6.82 -4.84
N VAL A 125 -3.46 6.35 -3.63
CA VAL A 125 -2.50 5.57 -2.87
C VAL A 125 -3.15 4.25 -2.46
N LEU A 126 -2.57 3.13 -2.84
CA LEU A 126 -2.99 1.80 -2.43
C LEU A 126 -1.95 1.20 -1.48
N TYR A 127 -2.37 0.85 -0.27
CA TYR A 127 -1.56 0.05 0.63
C TYR A 127 -2.09 -1.39 0.65
N ILE A 128 -1.27 -2.33 0.18
CA ILE A 128 -1.57 -3.77 0.21
C ILE A 128 -0.74 -4.40 1.32
N ASP A 129 -1.40 -4.84 2.38
CA ASP A 129 -0.78 -5.55 3.49
C ASP A 129 -0.87 -7.06 3.30
N ASP A 130 0.15 -7.76 3.77
CA ASP A 130 0.30 -9.22 3.62
C ASP A 130 0.22 -9.70 2.14
N PHE A 131 0.86 -8.93 1.24
CA PHE A 131 0.80 -9.17 -0.21
C PHE A 131 1.21 -10.60 -0.58
N LEU A 132 0.33 -11.31 -1.30
CA LEU A 132 0.47 -12.72 -1.70
C LEU A 132 0.71 -13.69 -0.53
N LYS A 133 0.29 -13.31 0.67
CA LYS A 133 0.31 -14.22 1.83
C LYS A 133 -0.76 -15.29 1.66
N THR A 134 -0.38 -16.51 1.99
CA THR A 134 -1.25 -17.67 1.96
C THR A 134 -1.32 -18.32 3.34
N ARG A 135 -2.31 -19.15 3.56
CA ARG A 135 -2.39 -19.95 4.78
C ARG A 135 -1.29 -21.01 4.79
N ASN A 136 -0.67 -21.23 5.95
CA ASN A 136 0.31 -22.30 6.19
C ASN A 136 1.55 -22.28 5.28
N GLY A 137 1.94 -21.11 4.74
CA GLY A 137 3.13 -21.00 3.90
C GLY A 137 3.02 -21.65 2.51
N ALA A 138 1.83 -22.06 2.10
CA ALA A 138 1.59 -22.58 0.75
C ALA A 138 1.96 -21.54 -0.33
N LEU A 139 2.20 -21.98 -1.55
CA LEU A 139 2.36 -21.06 -2.68
C LEU A 139 1.02 -20.39 -3.00
N PRO A 140 1.03 -19.12 -3.46
CA PRO A 140 -0.16 -18.48 -4.00
C PRO A 140 -0.74 -19.31 -5.16
N THR A 141 -2.05 -19.36 -5.24
CA THR A 141 -2.74 -20.02 -6.36
C THR A 141 -2.65 -19.16 -7.63
N ASP A 142 -2.83 -19.76 -8.81
CA ASP A 142 -2.91 -19.02 -10.08
C ASP A 142 -3.97 -17.91 -10.02
N GLY A 143 -5.07 -18.16 -9.31
CA GLY A 143 -6.11 -17.15 -9.09
C GLY A 143 -5.61 -15.95 -8.25
N ASP A 144 -4.72 -16.15 -7.29
CA ASP A 144 -4.09 -15.08 -6.51
C ASP A 144 -3.09 -14.31 -7.37
N ILE A 145 -2.28 -15.00 -8.16
CA ILE A 145 -1.28 -14.41 -9.05
C ILE A 145 -1.98 -13.57 -10.13
N ASN A 146 -3.01 -14.12 -10.79
CA ASN A 146 -3.76 -13.41 -11.81
C ASN A 146 -4.45 -12.16 -11.26
N LEU A 147 -5.04 -12.23 -10.07
CA LEU A 147 -5.66 -11.08 -9.41
C LEU A 147 -4.62 -10.00 -9.06
N ALA A 148 -3.49 -10.41 -8.50
CA ALA A 148 -2.38 -9.51 -8.19
C ALA A 148 -1.87 -8.83 -9.45
N PHE A 149 -1.60 -9.60 -10.50
CA PHE A 149 -1.16 -9.08 -11.81
C PHE A 149 -2.15 -8.07 -12.38
N GLU A 150 -3.44 -8.35 -12.32
CA GLU A 150 -4.49 -7.45 -12.83
C GLU A 150 -4.45 -6.09 -12.13
N ILE A 151 -4.35 -6.06 -10.81
CA ILE A 151 -4.25 -4.81 -10.03
C ILE A 151 -2.94 -4.09 -10.34
N ILE A 152 -1.81 -4.79 -10.29
CA ILE A 152 -0.47 -4.24 -10.49
C ILE A 152 -0.33 -3.67 -11.91
N ASN A 153 -0.77 -4.42 -12.92
CA ASN A 153 -0.67 -4.00 -14.32
C ASN A 153 -1.49 -2.74 -14.61
N ALA A 154 -2.71 -2.65 -14.08
CA ALA A 154 -3.54 -1.46 -14.21
C ALA A 154 -2.86 -0.21 -13.59
N ARG A 155 -2.20 -0.37 -12.45
CA ARG A 155 -1.54 0.72 -11.72
C ARG A 155 -0.16 1.08 -12.28
N TYR A 156 0.53 0.13 -12.92
CA TYR A 156 1.88 0.32 -13.43
C TYR A 156 1.96 1.42 -14.50
N ASN A 157 0.99 1.49 -15.39
CA ASN A 157 0.96 2.45 -16.49
C ASN A 157 0.59 3.88 -16.06
N ASN A 158 0.05 4.05 -14.85
CA ASN A 158 -0.28 5.36 -14.30
C ASN A 158 0.73 5.76 -13.21
N ARG A 159 1.66 6.64 -13.57
CA ARG A 159 2.72 7.09 -12.65
C ARG A 159 2.20 7.85 -11.43
N ALA A 160 1.04 8.50 -11.53
CA ALA A 160 0.42 9.21 -10.40
C ALA A 160 -0.08 8.27 -9.29
N LEU A 161 -0.33 6.98 -9.61
CA LEU A 161 -0.80 6.00 -8.64
C LEU A 161 0.37 5.42 -7.83
N ARG A 162 0.34 5.67 -6.53
CA ARG A 162 1.34 5.18 -5.58
C ARG A 162 0.87 3.88 -4.94
N THR A 163 1.78 2.93 -4.74
CA THR A 163 1.45 1.65 -4.11
C THR A 163 2.47 1.33 -3.02
N ILE A 164 1.97 0.90 -1.87
CA ILE A 164 2.75 0.47 -0.72
C ILE A 164 2.48 -1.02 -0.53
N PHE A 165 3.52 -1.81 -0.39
CA PHE A 165 3.40 -3.25 -0.15
C PHE A 165 4.12 -3.63 1.14
N SER A 166 3.46 -4.45 1.96
CA SER A 166 4.11 -5.26 2.97
C SER A 166 3.84 -6.74 2.69
N GLY A 167 4.83 -7.58 2.86
CA GLY A 167 4.69 -9.01 2.62
C GLY A 167 5.78 -9.85 3.32
N GLU A 168 5.61 -11.15 3.31
CA GLU A 168 6.62 -12.08 3.83
C GLU A 168 7.66 -12.43 2.76
N ARG A 169 7.30 -12.35 1.48
CA ARG A 169 8.16 -12.66 0.33
C ARG A 169 9.06 -11.49 -0.04
N GLY A 170 10.27 -11.77 -0.46
CA GLY A 170 11.14 -10.80 -1.12
C GLY A 170 10.75 -10.61 -2.59
N LEU A 171 11.22 -9.52 -3.22
CA LEU A 171 10.88 -9.26 -4.63
C LEU A 171 11.40 -10.34 -5.59
N ASN A 172 12.52 -10.98 -5.28
CA ASN A 172 13.02 -12.11 -6.09
C ASN A 172 12.02 -13.28 -6.08
N GLU A 173 11.48 -13.61 -4.92
CA GLU A 173 10.44 -14.63 -4.76
C GLU A 173 9.14 -14.25 -5.51
N ILE A 174 8.81 -12.96 -5.58
CA ILE A 174 7.68 -12.49 -6.39
C ILE A 174 7.97 -12.64 -7.88
N MET A 175 9.22 -12.37 -8.34
CA MET A 175 9.63 -12.59 -9.73
C MET A 175 9.61 -14.08 -10.12
N GLU A 176 9.91 -14.98 -9.19
CA GLU A 176 9.80 -16.43 -9.40
C GLU A 176 8.35 -16.90 -9.56
N LEU A 177 7.40 -16.24 -8.88
CA LEU A 177 5.97 -16.51 -9.04
C LEU A 177 5.41 -15.95 -10.37
N ASP A 178 5.78 -14.74 -10.72
CA ASP A 178 5.41 -14.06 -11.96
C ASP A 178 6.44 -12.97 -12.28
N GLU A 179 7.25 -13.21 -13.31
CA GLU A 179 8.34 -12.32 -13.72
C GLU A 179 7.82 -10.93 -14.12
N ALA A 180 6.72 -10.89 -14.85
CA ALA A 180 6.16 -9.64 -15.35
C ALA A 180 5.63 -8.76 -14.21
N MET A 181 4.95 -9.34 -13.24
CA MET A 181 4.47 -8.64 -12.04
C MET A 181 5.66 -8.17 -11.18
N GLY A 182 6.58 -9.07 -10.87
CA GLY A 182 7.76 -8.76 -10.04
C GLY A 182 8.63 -7.67 -10.66
N SER A 183 8.86 -7.71 -11.98
CA SER A 183 9.61 -6.69 -12.72
C SER A 183 8.95 -5.31 -12.64
N ARG A 184 7.60 -5.22 -12.79
CA ARG A 184 6.85 -3.97 -12.65
C ARG A 184 6.97 -3.38 -11.25
N ILE A 185 6.81 -4.19 -10.22
CA ILE A 185 6.99 -3.76 -8.84
C ILE A 185 8.41 -3.26 -8.63
N TYR A 186 9.41 -4.03 -9.08
CA TYR A 186 10.82 -3.69 -8.97
C TYR A 186 11.15 -2.34 -9.59
N GLN A 187 10.68 -2.09 -10.82
CA GLN A 187 10.90 -0.82 -11.52
C GLN A 187 10.24 0.36 -10.81
N ARG A 188 8.97 0.19 -10.42
CA ARG A 188 8.20 1.26 -9.78
C ARG A 188 8.68 1.60 -8.37
N CYS A 189 9.25 0.63 -7.66
CA CYS A 189 9.83 0.86 -6.32
C CYS A 189 11.17 1.61 -6.36
N GLY A 190 11.93 1.53 -7.44
CA GLY A 190 13.23 2.19 -7.55
C GLY A 190 14.15 1.85 -6.36
N LYS A 191 14.52 2.83 -5.54
CA LYS A 191 15.33 2.65 -4.33
C LYS A 191 14.55 2.13 -3.11
N TYR A 192 13.21 2.15 -3.16
CA TYR A 192 12.33 1.78 -2.04
C TYR A 192 11.93 0.30 -2.06
N LYS A 193 12.91 -0.57 -2.30
CA LYS A 193 12.80 -2.03 -2.24
C LYS A 193 13.56 -2.53 -1.02
N LEU A 194 12.84 -2.86 0.03
CA LEU A 194 13.42 -3.21 1.31
C LEU A 194 13.18 -4.67 1.63
N LYS A 195 14.20 -5.36 2.15
CA LYS A 195 14.10 -6.72 2.66
C LYS A 195 14.55 -6.75 4.11
N ILE A 196 13.74 -7.36 4.98
CA ILE A 196 14.05 -7.55 6.39
C ILE A 196 14.33 -9.03 6.64
N GLY A 197 15.44 -9.28 7.29
CA GLY A 197 15.85 -10.64 7.63
C GLY A 197 16.77 -11.26 6.56
N TRP A 198 17.56 -12.26 7.04
CA TRP A 198 18.65 -13.03 6.40
C TRP A 198 19.15 -12.57 5.06
#